data_f7943446c225d4455e5144e7d35e3f8e
#
_entry.id   f7943446c225d4455e5144e7d35e3f8e
#
_cell.length_a   1.000
_cell.length_b   1.000
_cell.length_c   1.000
_cell.angle_alpha   90.00
_cell.angle_beta   90.00
_cell.angle_gamma   90.00
#
_symmetry.space_group_name_H-M   'P 1'
#
loop_
_entity.id
_entity.type
_entity.pdbx_description
1 polymer ?
#
loop_
_entity_poly.entity_id
_entity_poly.type
_entity_poly.pdbx_seq_one_letter_code
_entity_poly.pdbx_strand_id
1 'polypeptide(L)'
;MAISLSKASTFADGLDHPECLAAHPDGSWYAGGELGQIYHISPDGKRVTEIGNTGGFVLGIAVSPDGAWLAICDLKHKAVFKFEIGSRTLSEFTRGGDEPFGIPNHLAFTRDGHLYVTDSGAFRKVTGKIHRFNLEGRGGVWHRGPFNFANGIAIGPDGQSVYVCCTWLPGVEKIEIKPDGTPGKRSVYAKFPKALPDGLAFDARGNLYASCYAPARIYKVSRDRKVSIFIDDWEAHMLSNPTNIAFGGKNFDELYAANLGRWHLTKIAVKTKGLPLACHPAVEANRGGRGSRRAVR
;
A
#
# COMPACT_ATOMS: atom_id res chain seq x y z
N MET A 1 20.63 4.31 -11.37
CA MET A 1 21.39 4.73 -10.17
C MET A 1 20.37 5.06 -9.09
N ALA A 2 20.68 4.75 -7.82
CA ALA A 2 19.89 5.16 -6.67
C ALA A 2 19.85 6.70 -6.60
N ILE A 3 18.74 7.24 -6.06
CA ILE A 3 18.68 8.68 -5.77
C ILE A 3 19.41 8.98 -4.45
N SER A 4 19.89 10.22 -4.32
CA SER A 4 20.53 10.68 -3.08
C SER A 4 19.53 10.77 -1.94
N LEU A 5 19.96 10.42 -0.71
CA LEU A 5 19.18 10.59 0.52
C LEU A 5 18.82 12.06 0.79
N SER A 6 19.56 13.03 0.22
CA SER A 6 19.21 14.45 0.26
C SER A 6 17.87 14.81 -0.42
N LYS A 7 17.24 13.86 -1.14
CA LYS A 7 15.88 14.00 -1.68
C LYS A 7 14.80 13.57 -0.71
N ALA A 8 15.17 12.99 0.43
CA ALA A 8 14.28 12.63 1.51
C ALA A 8 14.26 13.72 2.58
N SER A 9 13.10 13.94 3.18
CA SER A 9 12.90 14.86 4.31
C SER A 9 11.77 14.34 5.20
N THR A 10 11.77 14.70 6.46
CA THR A 10 10.62 14.48 7.35
C THR A 10 9.41 15.23 6.78
N PHE A 11 8.29 14.51 6.63
CA PHE A 11 7.01 15.06 6.19
C PHE A 11 6.10 15.41 7.36
N ALA A 12 5.87 14.47 8.24
CA ALA A 12 5.06 14.61 9.45
C ALA A 12 5.77 13.92 10.60
N ASP A 13 5.70 14.47 11.79
CA ASP A 13 6.38 13.98 12.98
C ASP A 13 5.41 13.86 14.15
N GLY A 14 5.80 13.13 15.21
CA GLY A 14 4.98 12.91 16.39
C GLY A 14 3.94 11.79 16.24
N LEU A 15 4.13 10.87 15.31
CA LEU A 15 3.34 9.65 15.20
C LEU A 15 3.93 8.55 16.10
N ASP A 16 3.07 7.63 16.57
CA ASP A 16 3.52 6.45 17.32
C ASP A 16 3.89 5.33 16.35
N HIS A 17 5.19 5.16 16.05
CA HIS A 17 5.74 4.07 15.23
C HIS A 17 4.85 3.71 14.03
N PRO A 18 4.67 4.63 13.05
CA PRO A 18 3.72 4.44 11.97
C PRO A 18 4.13 3.25 11.07
N GLU A 19 3.24 2.28 10.97
CA GLU A 19 3.40 1.08 10.12
C GLU A 19 2.86 1.32 8.71
N CYS A 20 1.86 2.16 8.56
CA CYS A 20 1.16 2.38 7.30
C CYS A 20 0.80 3.84 7.06
N LEU A 21 0.54 4.15 5.78
CA LEU A 21 0.03 5.46 5.36
C LEU A 21 -0.86 5.31 4.12
N ALA A 22 -1.82 6.22 3.98
CA ALA A 22 -2.70 6.29 2.81
C ALA A 22 -2.93 7.75 2.39
N ALA A 23 -2.78 8.02 1.08
CA ALA A 23 -3.08 9.32 0.48
C ALA A 23 -4.58 9.47 0.23
N HIS A 24 -5.16 10.60 0.61
CA HIS A 24 -6.55 10.93 0.35
C HIS A 24 -6.67 11.90 -0.85
N PRO A 25 -7.78 11.87 -1.62
CA PRO A 25 -7.97 12.73 -2.80
C PRO A 25 -7.94 14.24 -2.51
N ASP A 26 -8.26 14.68 -1.28
CA ASP A 26 -8.16 16.08 -0.87
C ASP A 26 -6.73 16.55 -0.56
N GLY A 27 -5.74 15.66 -0.69
CA GLY A 27 -4.33 15.89 -0.44
C GLY A 27 -3.89 15.61 1.00
N SER A 28 -4.81 15.32 1.93
CA SER A 28 -4.47 14.87 3.29
C SER A 28 -3.97 13.43 3.31
N TRP A 29 -3.47 13.02 4.46
CA TRP A 29 -2.94 11.68 4.68
C TRP A 29 -3.54 11.03 5.92
N TYR A 30 -3.61 9.71 5.89
CA TYR A 30 -3.93 8.92 7.06
C TYR A 30 -2.77 7.98 7.36
N ALA A 31 -2.53 7.72 8.66
CA ALA A 31 -1.52 6.77 9.13
C ALA A 31 -2.04 6.01 10.34
N GLY A 32 -1.50 4.84 10.59
CA GLY A 32 -1.79 4.04 11.77
C GLY A 32 -0.60 3.99 12.72
N GLY A 33 -0.88 3.88 14.02
CA GLY A 33 0.13 3.76 15.08
C GLY A 33 0.15 2.39 15.75
N GLU A 34 1.24 2.11 16.49
CA GLU A 34 1.46 0.82 17.17
C GLU A 34 0.47 0.57 18.31
N LEU A 35 -0.05 1.64 18.95
CA LEU A 35 -1.08 1.53 20.00
C LEU A 35 -2.50 1.76 19.46
N GLY A 36 -2.70 1.57 18.16
CA GLY A 36 -4.02 1.59 17.52
C GLY A 36 -4.49 2.97 17.06
N GLN A 37 -3.64 3.99 17.14
CA GLN A 37 -4.01 5.35 16.72
C GLN A 37 -4.34 5.39 15.23
N ILE A 38 -5.34 6.18 14.89
CA ILE A 38 -5.68 6.58 13.51
C ILE A 38 -5.39 8.06 13.40
N TYR A 39 -4.35 8.39 12.63
CA TYR A 39 -3.92 9.77 12.42
C TYR A 39 -4.49 10.35 11.13
N HIS A 40 -4.93 11.61 11.20
CA HIS A 40 -5.15 12.49 10.06
C HIS A 40 -4.01 13.51 10.00
N ILE A 41 -3.41 13.69 8.82
CA ILE A 41 -2.25 14.53 8.60
C ILE A 41 -2.59 15.53 7.49
N SER A 42 -2.38 16.83 7.74
CA SER A 42 -2.62 17.88 6.75
C SER A 42 -1.77 17.70 5.48
N PRO A 43 -2.20 18.26 4.33
CA PRO A 43 -1.48 18.10 3.05
C PRO A 43 -0.02 18.61 3.08
N ASP A 44 0.29 19.54 3.98
CA ASP A 44 1.65 20.07 4.19
C ASP A 44 2.46 19.31 5.27
N GLY A 45 1.86 18.29 5.92
CA GLY A 45 2.47 17.49 6.98
C GLY A 45 2.57 18.17 8.36
N LYS A 46 2.19 19.43 8.48
CA LYS A 46 2.45 20.22 9.71
C LYS A 46 1.49 19.95 10.85
N ARG A 47 0.30 19.46 10.55
CA ARG A 47 -0.70 19.11 11.55
C ARG A 47 -0.98 17.62 11.52
N VAL A 48 -0.63 16.96 12.62
CA VAL A 48 -0.95 15.56 12.91
C VAL A 48 -2.01 15.54 13.99
N THR A 49 -3.11 14.84 13.76
CA THR A 49 -4.23 14.76 14.72
C THR A 49 -4.66 13.30 14.83
N GLU A 50 -4.69 12.75 16.03
CA GLU A 50 -5.36 11.49 16.29
C GLU A 50 -6.87 11.71 16.18
N ILE A 51 -7.52 10.97 15.29
CA ILE A 51 -8.96 11.10 14.99
C ILE A 51 -9.78 9.89 15.44
N GLY A 52 -9.12 8.82 15.83
CA GLY A 52 -9.71 7.58 16.33
C GLY A 52 -8.62 6.60 16.79
N ASN A 53 -9.06 5.51 17.41
CA ASN A 53 -8.16 4.49 17.93
C ASN A 53 -8.83 3.12 17.90
N THR A 54 -8.15 2.09 17.39
CA THR A 54 -8.63 0.70 17.37
C THR A 54 -8.42 -0.01 18.70
N GLY A 55 -7.53 0.51 19.54
CA GLY A 55 -7.07 -0.15 20.77
C GLY A 55 -6.15 -1.37 20.53
N GLY A 56 -5.65 -1.50 19.32
CA GLY A 56 -4.77 -2.60 18.92
C GLY A 56 -3.44 -2.15 18.32
N PHE A 57 -3.06 -2.67 17.14
CA PHE A 57 -1.91 -2.23 16.37
C PHE A 57 -2.33 -2.16 14.90
N VAL A 58 -2.31 -0.96 14.33
CA VAL A 58 -2.70 -0.72 12.94
C VAL A 58 -1.56 -1.06 11.99
N LEU A 59 -1.68 -2.19 11.28
CA LEU A 59 -0.69 -2.65 10.30
C LEU A 59 -0.90 -2.05 8.90
N GLY A 60 -2.14 -1.96 8.45
CA GLY A 60 -2.48 -1.47 7.11
C GLY A 60 -3.66 -0.52 7.12
N ILE A 61 -3.63 0.46 6.21
CA ILE A 61 -4.71 1.43 6.03
C ILE A 61 -4.91 1.73 4.55
N ALA A 62 -6.17 1.80 4.09
CA ALA A 62 -6.51 2.23 2.75
C ALA A 62 -7.78 3.08 2.74
N VAL A 63 -7.82 4.08 1.87
CA VAL A 63 -8.99 4.94 1.64
C VAL A 63 -9.95 4.22 0.70
N SER A 64 -11.24 4.19 1.05
CA SER A 64 -12.30 3.64 0.20
C SER A 64 -12.40 4.32 -1.16
N PRO A 65 -12.94 3.66 -2.20
CA PRO A 65 -13.02 4.24 -3.54
C PRO A 65 -13.77 5.57 -3.62
N ASP A 66 -14.75 5.81 -2.76
CA ASP A 66 -15.51 7.05 -2.64
C ASP A 66 -14.84 8.12 -1.75
N GLY A 67 -13.72 7.77 -1.08
CA GLY A 67 -13.02 8.65 -0.16
C GLY A 67 -13.71 8.84 1.20
N ALA A 68 -14.81 8.16 1.48
CA ALA A 68 -15.63 8.45 2.66
C ALA A 68 -15.15 7.76 3.94
N TRP A 69 -14.39 6.66 3.83
CA TRP A 69 -13.97 5.85 4.96
C TRP A 69 -12.62 5.16 4.74
N LEU A 70 -12.05 4.67 5.82
CA LEU A 70 -10.79 3.93 5.85
C LEU A 70 -11.06 2.46 6.18
N ALA A 71 -10.46 1.55 5.42
CA ALA A 71 -10.28 0.17 5.82
C ALA A 71 -8.95 0.05 6.59
N ILE A 72 -8.97 -0.63 7.74
CA ILE A 72 -7.85 -0.65 8.69
C ILE A 72 -7.61 -2.09 9.15
N CYS A 73 -6.43 -2.64 8.85
CA CYS A 73 -5.99 -3.92 9.41
C CYS A 73 -5.49 -3.73 10.84
N ASP A 74 -6.01 -4.51 11.76
CA ASP A 74 -5.58 -4.50 13.17
C ASP A 74 -5.06 -5.86 13.60
N LEU A 75 -3.81 -5.89 14.06
CA LEU A 75 -3.11 -7.11 14.47
C LEU A 75 -3.72 -7.73 15.73
N LYS A 76 -3.98 -6.92 16.76
CA LYS A 76 -4.45 -7.39 18.07
C LYS A 76 -5.84 -8.00 17.98
N HIS A 77 -6.72 -7.34 17.24
CA HIS A 77 -8.12 -7.78 17.09
C HIS A 77 -8.29 -8.84 16.01
N LYS A 78 -7.27 -9.05 15.14
CA LYS A 78 -7.32 -9.92 13.97
C LYS A 78 -8.54 -9.62 13.10
N ALA A 79 -8.73 -8.34 12.81
CA ALA A 79 -9.89 -7.81 12.11
C ALA A 79 -9.50 -6.71 11.15
N VAL A 80 -10.32 -6.47 10.17
CA VAL A 80 -10.37 -5.22 9.43
C VAL A 80 -11.46 -4.37 10.01
N PHE A 81 -11.14 -3.14 10.36
CA PHE A 81 -12.10 -2.12 10.80
C PHE A 81 -12.47 -1.18 9.67
N LYS A 82 -13.65 -0.60 9.76
CA LYS A 82 -14.14 0.51 8.96
C LYS A 82 -14.17 1.76 9.84
N PHE A 83 -13.49 2.82 9.41
CA PHE A 83 -13.53 4.11 10.07
C PHE A 83 -14.15 5.15 9.13
N GLU A 84 -15.35 5.62 9.46
CA GLU A 84 -16.05 6.68 8.73
C GLU A 84 -15.38 8.03 9.00
N ILE A 85 -14.81 8.67 7.97
CA ILE A 85 -14.02 9.89 8.13
C ILE A 85 -14.89 11.06 8.64
N GLY A 86 -16.08 11.21 8.10
CA GLY A 86 -16.99 12.31 8.44
C GLY A 86 -17.54 12.26 9.87
N SER A 87 -18.02 11.09 10.30
CA SER A 87 -18.61 10.89 11.65
C SER A 87 -17.59 10.47 12.70
N ARG A 88 -16.37 10.07 12.28
CA ARG A 88 -15.33 9.47 13.13
C ARG A 88 -15.79 8.20 13.84
N THR A 89 -16.69 7.45 13.22
CA THR A 89 -17.21 6.20 13.77
C THR A 89 -16.34 5.04 13.35
N LEU A 90 -15.85 4.27 14.32
CA LEU A 90 -15.13 3.02 14.12
C LEU A 90 -16.09 1.84 14.29
N SER A 91 -16.07 0.91 13.34
CA SER A 91 -16.83 -0.35 13.41
C SER A 91 -16.01 -1.49 12.84
N GLU A 92 -16.32 -2.71 13.25
CA GLU A 92 -15.72 -3.89 12.66
C GLU A 92 -16.27 -4.11 11.25
N PHE A 93 -15.38 -4.27 10.27
CA PHE A 93 -15.75 -4.54 8.87
C PHE A 93 -15.79 -6.05 8.59
N THR A 94 -14.76 -6.78 9.02
CA THR A 94 -14.70 -8.24 8.86
C THR A 94 -13.58 -8.87 9.71
N ARG A 95 -13.77 -10.15 10.06
CA ARG A 95 -12.76 -11.00 10.72
C ARG A 95 -12.18 -12.08 9.78
N GLY A 96 -12.39 -11.95 8.45
CA GLY A 96 -11.85 -12.89 7.47
C GLY A 96 -12.90 -13.65 6.66
N GLY A 97 -14.18 -13.48 6.95
CA GLY A 97 -15.27 -14.16 6.26
C GLY A 97 -15.37 -15.66 6.62
N ASP A 98 -15.20 -16.52 5.61
CA ASP A 98 -15.27 -17.98 5.75
C ASP A 98 -14.12 -18.57 6.59
N GLU A 99 -12.99 -17.89 6.65
CA GLU A 99 -11.85 -18.29 7.48
C GLU A 99 -11.33 -17.05 8.26
N PRO A 100 -11.16 -17.14 9.60
CA PRO A 100 -10.67 -16.02 10.38
C PRO A 100 -9.22 -15.66 9.99
N PHE A 101 -8.90 -14.37 10.11
CA PHE A 101 -7.53 -13.89 9.91
C PHE A 101 -6.56 -14.45 10.95
N GLY A 102 -5.36 -14.79 10.51
CA GLY A 102 -4.20 -15.02 11.38
C GLY A 102 -3.56 -13.69 11.78
N ILE A 103 -3.06 -12.95 10.79
CA ILE A 103 -2.48 -11.61 10.89
C ILE A 103 -2.95 -10.81 9.67
N PRO A 104 -4.10 -10.11 9.74
CA PRO A 104 -4.49 -9.17 8.68
C PRO A 104 -3.44 -8.07 8.64
N ASN A 105 -2.75 -7.93 7.50
CA ASN A 105 -1.58 -7.09 7.44
C ASN A 105 -1.82 -5.83 6.61
N HIS A 106 -1.99 -5.96 5.31
CA HIS A 106 -2.17 -4.82 4.42
C HIS A 106 -3.38 -5.00 3.51
N LEU A 107 -3.81 -3.92 2.85
CA LEU A 107 -5.03 -3.95 2.04
C LEU A 107 -4.98 -2.96 0.87
N ALA A 108 -5.72 -3.30 -0.19
CA ALA A 108 -5.83 -2.45 -1.36
C ALA A 108 -7.23 -2.57 -1.98
N PHE A 109 -7.83 -1.43 -2.32
CA PHE A 109 -9.08 -1.39 -3.07
C PHE A 109 -8.83 -1.46 -4.57
N THR A 110 -9.70 -2.16 -5.27
CA THR A 110 -9.86 -2.01 -6.72
C THR A 110 -10.88 -0.91 -7.03
N ARG A 111 -10.83 -0.37 -8.25
CA ARG A 111 -11.77 0.68 -8.68
C ARG A 111 -13.21 0.22 -8.80
N ASP A 112 -13.44 -1.09 -8.98
CA ASP A 112 -14.75 -1.73 -9.03
C ASP A 112 -15.30 -2.12 -7.65
N GLY A 113 -14.66 -1.64 -6.56
CA GLY A 113 -15.18 -1.75 -5.21
C GLY A 113 -14.88 -3.05 -4.49
N HIS A 114 -13.80 -3.75 -4.85
CA HIS A 114 -13.34 -4.90 -4.07
C HIS A 114 -12.14 -4.53 -3.20
N LEU A 115 -12.12 -5.05 -1.98
CA LEU A 115 -11.02 -4.94 -1.04
C LEU A 115 -10.25 -6.26 -0.99
N TYR A 116 -8.97 -6.20 -1.34
CA TYR A 116 -8.04 -7.30 -1.13
C TYR A 116 -7.26 -7.08 0.16
N VAL A 117 -7.17 -8.10 1.00
CA VAL A 117 -6.48 -8.07 2.29
C VAL A 117 -5.46 -9.20 2.35
N THR A 118 -4.21 -8.88 2.64
CA THR A 118 -3.21 -9.89 2.95
C THR A 118 -3.38 -10.37 4.39
N ASP A 119 -3.40 -11.68 4.56
CA ASP A 119 -3.24 -12.34 5.84
C ASP A 119 -1.84 -12.97 5.86
N SER A 120 -0.96 -12.48 6.71
CA SER A 120 0.40 -13.02 6.84
C SER A 120 0.41 -14.45 7.43
N GLY A 121 -0.72 -14.88 8.00
CA GLY A 121 -0.86 -16.20 8.64
C GLY A 121 -0.19 -16.26 10.01
N ALA A 122 0.58 -17.30 10.27
CA ALA A 122 1.33 -17.45 11.53
C ALA A 122 2.76 -16.93 11.34
N PHE A 123 3.27 -16.20 12.35
CA PHE A 123 4.62 -15.64 12.32
C PHE A 123 5.68 -16.73 12.06
N ARG A 124 6.60 -16.47 11.14
CA ARG A 124 7.65 -17.39 10.66
C ARG A 124 7.16 -18.74 10.12
N LYS A 125 5.88 -18.81 9.69
CA LYS A 125 5.33 -19.98 8.98
C LYS A 125 4.86 -19.59 7.59
N VAL A 126 4.85 -20.56 6.67
CA VAL A 126 4.36 -20.35 5.29
C VAL A 126 2.87 -20.70 5.27
N THR A 127 2.04 -19.81 5.82
CA THR A 127 0.59 -20.01 5.97
C THR A 127 -0.22 -18.80 5.51
N GLY A 128 0.43 -17.78 4.92
CA GLY A 128 -0.24 -16.58 4.47
C GLY A 128 -1.28 -16.84 3.38
N LYS A 129 -2.30 -15.99 3.34
CA LYS A 129 -3.43 -16.02 2.40
C LYS A 129 -3.72 -14.62 1.89
N ILE A 130 -4.61 -14.55 0.89
CA ILE A 130 -5.23 -13.29 0.46
C ILE A 130 -6.73 -13.47 0.55
N HIS A 131 -7.40 -12.53 1.19
CA HIS A 131 -8.85 -12.45 1.25
C HIS A 131 -9.36 -11.37 0.29
N ARG A 132 -10.62 -11.48 -0.15
CA ARG A 132 -11.31 -10.50 -0.99
C ARG A 132 -12.72 -10.28 -0.45
N PHE A 133 -13.09 -9.01 -0.33
CA PHE A 133 -14.39 -8.58 0.18
C PHE A 133 -15.02 -7.55 -0.77
N ASN A 134 -16.34 -7.44 -0.75
CA ASN A 134 -17.05 -6.29 -1.31
C ASN A 134 -17.09 -5.14 -0.29
N LEU A 135 -17.70 -3.99 -0.65
CA LEU A 135 -17.77 -2.81 0.22
C LEU A 135 -18.66 -2.98 1.46
N GLU A 136 -19.45 -4.05 1.53
CA GLU A 136 -20.27 -4.44 2.69
C GLU A 136 -19.57 -5.47 3.59
N GLY A 137 -18.29 -5.79 3.34
CA GLY A 137 -17.53 -6.76 4.14
C GLY A 137 -17.86 -8.22 3.87
N ARG A 138 -18.67 -8.52 2.82
CA ARG A 138 -18.97 -9.89 2.42
C ARG A 138 -17.89 -10.46 1.51
N GLY A 139 -17.36 -11.62 1.86
CA GLY A 139 -16.27 -12.28 1.15
C GLY A 139 -15.53 -13.26 2.04
N GLY A 140 -14.31 -13.60 1.67
CA GLY A 140 -13.46 -14.54 2.39
C GLY A 140 -12.15 -14.81 1.65
N VAL A 141 -11.60 -16.02 1.82
CA VAL A 141 -10.33 -16.42 1.22
C VAL A 141 -10.44 -16.41 -0.31
N TRP A 142 -9.71 -15.48 -0.94
CA TRP A 142 -9.60 -15.39 -2.40
C TRP A 142 -8.48 -16.27 -2.94
N HIS A 143 -7.29 -16.32 -2.27
CA HIS A 143 -6.18 -17.17 -2.66
C HIS A 143 -5.57 -17.84 -1.42
N ARG A 144 -5.62 -19.17 -1.39
CA ARG A 144 -5.18 -19.98 -0.22
C ARG A 144 -3.68 -20.02 -0.02
N GLY A 145 -2.91 -19.42 -0.91
CA GLY A 145 -1.46 -19.40 -0.80
C GLY A 145 -0.84 -20.78 -1.05
N PRO A 146 0.01 -21.30 -0.13
CA PRO A 146 0.52 -20.55 1.01
C PRO A 146 1.51 -19.46 0.60
N PHE A 147 1.45 -18.28 1.25
CA PHE A 147 2.42 -17.21 1.08
C PHE A 147 3.40 -17.21 2.24
N ASN A 148 4.65 -16.84 1.94
CA ASN A 148 5.69 -16.77 2.95
C ASN A 148 5.70 -15.39 3.63
N PHE A 149 4.73 -15.17 4.54
CA PHE A 149 4.40 -13.93 5.21
C PHE A 149 3.92 -12.87 4.22
N ALA A 150 2.67 -13.02 3.74
CA ALA A 150 2.02 -12.03 2.89
C ALA A 150 1.90 -10.69 3.61
N ASN A 151 2.54 -9.65 3.07
CA ASN A 151 2.65 -8.33 3.65
C ASN A 151 2.02 -7.29 2.71
N GLY A 152 2.73 -6.24 2.32
CA GLY A 152 2.22 -5.20 1.44
C GLY A 152 1.57 -5.74 0.17
N ILE A 153 0.48 -5.10 -0.26
CA ILE A 153 -0.30 -5.48 -1.43
C ILE A 153 -0.56 -4.27 -2.32
N ALA A 154 -0.53 -4.47 -3.63
CA ALA A 154 -0.89 -3.44 -4.60
C ALA A 154 -1.67 -4.04 -5.77
N ILE A 155 -2.64 -3.31 -6.29
CA ILE A 155 -3.32 -3.65 -7.55
C ILE A 155 -2.44 -3.19 -8.71
N GLY A 156 -2.25 -4.05 -9.68
CA GLY A 156 -1.44 -3.74 -10.87
C GLY A 156 -2.04 -2.62 -11.72
N PRO A 157 -1.21 -1.95 -12.57
CA PRO A 157 -1.68 -0.85 -13.42
C PRO A 157 -2.79 -1.25 -14.42
N ASP A 158 -2.88 -2.54 -14.71
CA ASP A 158 -3.93 -3.12 -15.57
C ASP A 158 -5.26 -3.35 -14.84
N GLY A 159 -5.28 -3.23 -13.51
CA GLY A 159 -6.43 -3.58 -12.67
C GLY A 159 -6.74 -5.09 -12.63
N GLN A 160 -5.93 -5.91 -13.29
CA GLN A 160 -6.17 -7.36 -13.48
C GLN A 160 -5.12 -8.23 -12.78
N SER A 161 -4.39 -7.65 -11.84
CA SER A 161 -3.35 -8.38 -11.12
C SER A 161 -3.20 -7.84 -9.70
N VAL A 162 -2.97 -8.74 -8.77
CA VAL A 162 -2.58 -8.44 -7.38
C VAL A 162 -1.10 -8.72 -7.23
N TYR A 163 -0.37 -7.77 -6.64
CA TYR A 163 1.04 -7.92 -6.29
C TYR A 163 1.16 -7.95 -4.77
N VAL A 164 1.91 -8.91 -4.24
CA VAL A 164 2.05 -9.14 -2.80
C VAL A 164 3.50 -9.25 -2.42
N CYS A 165 3.94 -8.46 -1.45
CA CYS A 165 5.20 -8.70 -0.75
C CYS A 165 5.12 -9.99 0.05
N CYS A 166 6.15 -10.83 -0.10
CA CYS A 166 6.35 -12.01 0.72
C CYS A 166 7.67 -11.80 1.48
N THR A 167 7.58 -11.36 2.74
CA THR A 167 8.74 -10.88 3.50
C THR A 167 9.83 -11.95 3.64
N TRP A 168 9.44 -13.20 3.89
CA TRP A 168 10.39 -14.31 4.04
C TRP A 168 10.73 -15.05 2.74
N LEU A 169 10.13 -14.69 1.59
CA LEU A 169 10.52 -15.21 0.27
C LEU A 169 11.90 -14.74 -0.23
N PRO A 170 12.54 -13.67 0.12
CA PRO A 170 12.14 -12.26 0.15
C PRO A 170 11.89 -11.71 -1.27
N GLY A 171 10.69 -11.31 -1.53
CA GLY A 171 10.31 -10.86 -2.87
C GLY A 171 8.85 -10.45 -3.02
N VAL A 172 8.45 -10.29 -4.27
CA VAL A 172 7.08 -9.97 -4.66
C VAL A 172 6.54 -11.07 -5.54
N GLU A 173 5.32 -11.52 -5.25
CA GLU A 173 4.56 -12.41 -6.11
C GLU A 173 3.44 -11.65 -6.83
N LYS A 174 3.16 -12.04 -8.06
CA LYS A 174 2.05 -11.56 -8.87
C LYS A 174 1.01 -12.67 -9.01
N ILE A 175 -0.27 -12.33 -8.80
CA ILE A 175 -1.42 -13.20 -9.03
C ILE A 175 -2.35 -12.50 -10.03
N GLU A 176 -2.75 -13.19 -11.08
CA GLU A 176 -3.73 -12.70 -12.05
C GLU A 176 -5.14 -12.73 -11.45
N ILE A 177 -5.95 -11.74 -11.77
CA ILE A 177 -7.39 -11.73 -11.51
C ILE A 177 -8.08 -12.14 -12.81
N LYS A 178 -8.78 -13.27 -12.80
CA LYS A 178 -9.55 -13.72 -13.97
C LYS A 178 -10.79 -12.85 -14.20
N PRO A 179 -11.41 -12.86 -15.39
CA PRO A 179 -12.62 -12.08 -15.67
C PRO A 179 -13.80 -12.35 -14.71
N ASP A 180 -13.88 -13.55 -14.14
CA ASP A 180 -14.88 -13.93 -13.13
C ASP A 180 -14.49 -13.49 -11.71
N GLY A 181 -13.36 -12.79 -11.57
CA GLY A 181 -12.82 -12.32 -10.30
C GLY A 181 -12.09 -13.38 -9.46
N THR A 182 -12.00 -14.63 -9.92
CA THR A 182 -11.23 -15.70 -9.24
C THR A 182 -9.73 -15.55 -9.47
N PRO A 183 -8.87 -16.13 -8.59
CA PRO A 183 -7.43 -16.05 -8.77
C PRO A 183 -6.97 -16.88 -9.98
N GLY A 184 -6.09 -16.30 -10.76
CA GLY A 184 -5.44 -16.93 -11.90
C GLY A 184 -4.03 -17.41 -11.58
N LYS A 185 -3.12 -17.28 -12.56
CA LYS A 185 -1.73 -17.70 -12.44
C LYS A 185 -1.00 -16.89 -11.37
N ARG A 186 -0.33 -17.60 -10.45
CA ARG A 186 0.61 -17.04 -9.47
C ARG A 186 2.05 -17.24 -9.94
N SER A 187 2.89 -16.23 -9.78
CA SER A 187 4.31 -16.29 -10.16
C SER A 187 5.15 -15.33 -9.32
N VAL A 188 6.43 -15.66 -9.11
CA VAL A 188 7.39 -14.71 -8.52
C VAL A 188 7.64 -13.60 -9.53
N TYR A 189 7.39 -12.36 -9.11
CA TYR A 189 7.58 -11.16 -9.94
C TYR A 189 8.99 -10.58 -9.79
N ALA A 190 9.45 -10.44 -8.56
CA ALA A 190 10.78 -9.92 -8.24
C ALA A 190 11.34 -10.58 -6.97
N LYS A 191 12.67 -10.60 -6.82
CA LYS A 191 13.38 -11.03 -5.60
C LYS A 191 14.31 -9.94 -5.11
N PHE A 192 14.42 -9.80 -3.78
CA PHE A 192 15.27 -8.82 -3.09
C PHE A 192 16.19 -9.56 -2.10
N PRO A 193 17.27 -10.20 -2.57
CA PRO A 193 18.13 -11.02 -1.72
C PRO A 193 18.63 -10.26 -0.49
N LYS A 194 18.57 -10.89 0.69
CA LYS A 194 19.00 -10.30 1.97
C LYS A 194 18.22 -9.03 2.37
N ALA A 195 16.93 -8.94 1.97
CA ALA A 195 16.04 -7.87 2.38
C ALA A 195 14.73 -8.44 2.94
N LEU A 196 14.03 -7.64 3.72
CA LEU A 196 12.70 -7.94 4.24
C LEU A 196 11.70 -6.96 3.59
N PRO A 197 11.21 -7.26 2.37
CA PRO A 197 10.26 -6.39 1.68
C PRO A 197 8.93 -6.34 2.42
N ASP A 198 8.29 -5.18 2.39
CA ASP A 198 7.12 -4.85 3.16
C ASP A 198 6.03 -4.20 2.32
N GLY A 199 6.01 -2.88 2.13
CA GLY A 199 5.00 -2.15 1.38
C GLY A 199 5.28 -2.04 -0.11
N LEU A 200 4.22 -1.80 -0.90
CA LEU A 200 4.27 -1.71 -2.36
C LEU A 200 3.55 -0.47 -2.89
N ALA A 201 4.12 0.16 -3.91
CA ALA A 201 3.44 1.19 -4.69
C ALA A 201 3.86 1.16 -6.16
N PHE A 202 2.93 1.42 -7.09
CA PHE A 202 3.24 1.56 -8.51
C PHE A 202 3.37 3.03 -8.91
N ASP A 203 4.29 3.31 -9.86
CA ASP A 203 4.25 4.56 -10.61
C ASP A 203 3.35 4.45 -11.85
N ALA A 204 2.97 5.58 -12.44
CA ALA A 204 2.13 5.65 -13.63
C ALA A 204 2.77 5.04 -14.88
N ARG A 205 4.08 4.76 -14.85
CA ARG A 205 4.81 4.06 -15.92
C ARG A 205 4.79 2.55 -15.73
N GLY A 206 4.20 2.05 -14.63
CA GLY A 206 4.12 0.63 -14.29
C GLY A 206 5.39 0.06 -13.66
N ASN A 207 6.27 0.91 -13.12
CA ASN A 207 7.34 0.41 -12.25
C ASN A 207 6.80 0.22 -10.84
N LEU A 208 7.23 -0.87 -10.19
CA LEU A 208 6.87 -1.19 -8.82
C LEU A 208 7.96 -0.70 -7.86
N TYR A 209 7.56 -0.06 -6.78
CA TYR A 209 8.43 0.29 -5.66
C TYR A 209 8.10 -0.62 -4.49
N ALA A 210 9.14 -1.09 -3.79
CA ALA A 210 8.99 -1.94 -2.61
C ALA A 210 9.84 -1.36 -1.47
N SER A 211 9.20 -0.97 -0.37
CA SER A 211 9.91 -0.64 0.87
C SER A 211 10.42 -1.92 1.53
N CYS A 212 11.50 -1.81 2.27
CA CYS A 212 12.06 -2.93 3.01
C CYS A 212 12.28 -2.52 4.47
N TYR A 213 11.69 -3.29 5.37
CA TYR A 213 11.89 -3.16 6.80
C TYR A 213 13.38 -3.24 7.17
N ALA A 214 14.11 -4.17 6.54
CA ALA A 214 15.56 -4.30 6.68
C ALA A 214 16.17 -4.86 5.39
N PRO A 215 17.27 -4.26 4.90
CA PRO A 215 17.81 -2.96 5.33
C PRO A 215 16.85 -1.80 5.01
N ALA A 216 17.03 -0.65 5.68
CA ALA A 216 16.20 0.54 5.49
C ALA A 216 16.40 1.12 4.09
N ARG A 217 15.61 0.68 3.12
CA ARG A 217 15.70 1.06 1.69
C ARG A 217 14.39 0.87 0.95
N ILE A 218 14.32 1.46 -0.23
CA ILE A 218 13.26 1.21 -1.20
C ILE A 218 13.90 0.68 -2.47
N TYR A 219 13.38 -0.45 -2.99
CA TYR A 219 13.73 -0.97 -4.30
C TYR A 219 12.77 -0.43 -5.36
N LYS A 220 13.26 -0.38 -6.60
CA LYS A 220 12.46 -0.18 -7.81
C LYS A 220 12.59 -1.39 -8.71
N VAL A 221 11.46 -1.91 -9.15
CA VAL A 221 11.35 -2.96 -10.17
C VAL A 221 10.75 -2.32 -11.42
N SER A 222 11.51 -2.26 -12.51
CA SER A 222 11.03 -1.71 -13.77
C SER A 222 10.01 -2.65 -14.46
N ARG A 223 9.28 -2.15 -15.46
CA ARG A 223 8.32 -2.97 -16.23
C ARG A 223 8.92 -4.23 -16.84
N ASP A 224 10.19 -4.18 -17.23
CA ASP A 224 11.00 -5.32 -17.71
C ASP A 224 11.56 -6.18 -16.57
N ARG A 225 11.08 -5.97 -15.34
CA ARG A 225 11.39 -6.72 -14.11
C ARG A 225 12.84 -6.60 -13.63
N LYS A 226 13.54 -5.57 -14.06
CA LYS A 226 14.89 -5.27 -13.57
C LYS A 226 14.80 -4.61 -12.20
N VAL A 227 15.42 -5.25 -11.20
CA VAL A 227 15.49 -4.76 -9.82
C VAL A 227 16.67 -3.82 -9.65
N SER A 228 16.45 -2.71 -8.97
CA SER A 228 17.49 -1.75 -8.58
C SER A 228 17.17 -1.12 -7.24
N ILE A 229 18.17 -0.69 -6.50
CA ILE A 229 17.97 0.16 -5.31
C ILE A 229 17.50 1.52 -5.80
N PHE A 230 16.39 2.01 -5.27
CA PHE A 230 15.84 3.33 -5.57
C PHE A 230 16.42 4.38 -4.61
N ILE A 231 16.36 4.12 -3.31
CA ILE A 231 16.98 4.92 -2.24
C ILE A 231 17.42 4.00 -1.12
N ASP A 232 18.54 4.32 -0.49
CA ASP A 232 19.15 3.54 0.58
C ASP A 232 19.52 4.47 1.74
N ASP A 233 19.15 4.07 2.95
CA ASP A 233 19.47 4.78 4.19
C ASP A 233 20.00 3.78 5.23
N TRP A 234 21.25 3.37 5.06
CA TRP A 234 21.88 2.35 5.90
C TRP A 234 22.00 2.78 7.38
N GLU A 235 22.01 4.09 7.66
CA GLU A 235 22.02 4.65 9.03
C GLU A 235 20.62 4.77 9.64
N ALA A 236 19.58 4.53 8.84
CA ALA A 236 18.17 4.58 9.25
C ALA A 236 17.75 5.91 9.90
N HIS A 237 18.19 7.03 9.33
CA HIS A 237 17.85 8.38 9.81
C HIS A 237 16.54 8.90 9.21
N MET A 238 16.40 8.83 7.87
CA MET A 238 15.22 9.29 7.14
C MET A 238 14.27 8.13 6.82
N LEU A 239 14.84 6.97 6.47
CA LEU A 239 14.10 5.72 6.28
C LEU A 239 14.49 4.78 7.43
N SER A 240 13.64 4.65 8.43
CA SER A 240 13.90 3.79 9.58
C SER A 240 12.89 2.66 9.62
N ASN A 241 13.32 1.47 9.18
CA ASN A 241 12.44 0.33 9.00
C ASN A 241 11.18 0.73 8.17
N PRO A 242 11.34 1.19 6.92
CA PRO A 242 10.20 1.65 6.14
C PRO A 242 9.31 0.46 5.78
N THR A 243 8.11 0.44 6.35
CA THR A 243 7.14 -0.65 6.22
C THR A 243 6.16 -0.40 5.09
N ASN A 244 5.76 0.84 4.85
CA ASN A 244 4.79 1.16 3.82
C ASN A 244 5.20 2.38 3.00
N ILE A 245 4.77 2.42 1.75
CA ILE A 245 5.01 3.54 0.83
C ILE A 245 3.77 3.86 0.00
N ALA A 246 3.54 5.13 -0.26
CA ALA A 246 2.50 5.59 -1.16
C ALA A 246 2.92 6.83 -1.94
N PHE A 247 2.46 6.96 -3.17
CA PHE A 247 2.59 8.20 -3.94
C PHE A 247 1.52 9.20 -3.52
N GLY A 248 1.87 10.48 -3.58
CA GLY A 248 0.97 11.59 -3.30
C GLY A 248 1.60 12.93 -3.61
N GLY A 249 1.19 13.97 -2.84
CA GLY A 249 1.54 15.36 -3.12
C GLY A 249 0.62 15.99 -4.18
N LYS A 250 0.71 17.31 -4.34
CA LYS A 250 -0.17 18.10 -5.21
C LYS A 250 -0.24 17.58 -6.66
N ASN A 251 0.88 17.08 -7.19
CA ASN A 251 0.99 16.58 -8.56
C ASN A 251 1.09 15.05 -8.63
N PHE A 252 0.93 14.37 -7.48
CA PHE A 252 1.12 12.93 -7.36
C PHE A 252 2.52 12.46 -7.78
N ASP A 253 3.55 13.28 -7.56
CA ASP A 253 4.94 13.09 -7.96
C ASP A 253 5.93 13.10 -6.78
N GLU A 254 5.43 12.81 -5.60
CA GLU A 254 6.19 12.59 -4.37
C GLU A 254 5.91 11.18 -3.85
N LEU A 255 6.92 10.51 -3.32
CA LEU A 255 6.77 9.21 -2.65
C LEU A 255 6.91 9.42 -1.15
N TYR A 256 6.01 8.83 -0.38
CA TYR A 256 6.00 8.91 1.08
C TYR A 256 6.24 7.53 1.67
N ALA A 257 6.90 7.49 2.83
CA ALA A 257 7.19 6.25 3.56
C ALA A 257 6.78 6.37 5.03
N ALA A 258 6.13 5.33 5.55
CA ALA A 258 5.93 5.10 6.97
C ALA A 258 7.18 4.42 7.56
N ASN A 259 7.58 4.81 8.76
CA ASN A 259 8.81 4.37 9.40
C ASN A 259 8.49 3.75 10.76
N LEU A 260 8.35 2.44 10.82
CA LEU A 260 8.08 1.72 12.07
C LEU A 260 9.17 1.93 13.13
N GLY A 261 10.41 2.14 12.72
CA GLY A 261 11.54 2.38 13.61
C GLY A 261 11.64 3.80 14.18
N ARG A 262 10.72 4.72 13.82
CA ARG A 262 10.72 6.15 14.21
C ARG A 262 9.30 6.69 14.36
N TRP A 263 9.19 7.98 14.61
CA TRP A 263 7.92 8.68 14.89
C TRP A 263 7.48 9.61 13.75
N HIS A 264 7.97 9.40 12.53
CA HIS A 264 7.72 10.30 11.42
C HIS A 264 7.38 9.56 10.12
N LEU A 265 6.70 10.27 9.23
CA LEU A 265 6.61 9.92 7.83
C LEU A 265 7.71 10.64 7.05
N THR A 266 8.32 9.95 6.08
CA THR A 266 9.31 10.53 5.18
C THR A 266 8.68 10.88 3.85
N LYS A 267 9.02 12.07 3.32
CA LYS A 267 8.72 12.49 1.96
C LYS A 267 9.97 12.39 1.09
N ILE A 268 9.84 11.85 -0.10
CA ILE A 268 10.91 11.65 -1.06
C ILE A 268 10.52 12.31 -2.37
N ALA A 269 11.31 13.29 -2.82
CA ALA A 269 11.11 13.92 -4.11
C ALA A 269 11.49 12.96 -5.25
N VAL A 270 10.52 12.61 -6.11
CA VAL A 270 10.70 11.70 -7.23
C VAL A 270 10.45 12.38 -8.57
N LYS A 271 10.96 11.79 -9.67
CA LYS A 271 10.80 12.33 -11.03
C LYS A 271 9.73 11.57 -11.84
N THR A 272 8.75 10.99 -11.17
CA THR A 272 7.68 10.21 -11.80
C THR A 272 6.39 10.37 -11.03
N LYS A 273 5.27 10.29 -11.73
CA LYS A 273 3.95 10.31 -11.07
C LYS A 273 3.61 8.91 -10.57
N GLY A 274 2.96 8.85 -9.42
CA GLY A 274 2.37 7.63 -8.89
C GLY A 274 1.20 7.14 -9.74
N LEU A 275 0.91 5.86 -9.64
CA LEU A 275 -0.33 5.29 -10.15
C LEU A 275 -1.47 5.72 -9.21
N PRO A 276 -2.53 6.38 -9.72
CA PRO A 276 -3.67 6.77 -8.90
C PRO A 276 -4.34 5.55 -8.24
N LEU A 277 -4.54 5.62 -6.94
CA LEU A 277 -5.27 4.62 -6.16
C LEU A 277 -6.77 4.61 -6.52
N ALA A 278 -7.53 3.64 -6.00
CA ALA A 278 -8.97 3.51 -6.28
C ALA A 278 -9.78 4.76 -5.93
N CYS A 279 -9.42 5.45 -4.84
CA CYS A 279 -10.04 6.70 -4.39
C CYS A 279 -9.67 7.94 -5.22
N HIS A 280 -8.60 7.90 -6.03
CA HIS A 280 -8.19 9.03 -6.85
C HIS A 280 -8.86 8.98 -8.23
N PRO A 281 -9.11 10.15 -8.88
CA PRO A 281 -9.58 10.19 -10.26
C PRO A 281 -8.68 9.36 -11.18
N ALA A 282 -9.29 8.66 -12.13
CA ALA A 282 -8.52 7.97 -13.17
C ALA A 282 -7.75 9.00 -14.00
N VAL A 283 -6.47 8.74 -14.28
CA VAL A 283 -5.75 9.54 -15.29
C VAL A 283 -6.40 9.25 -16.63
N GLU A 284 -6.98 10.25 -17.28
CA GLU A 284 -7.45 10.12 -18.66
C GLU A 284 -6.28 9.65 -19.53
N ALA A 285 -6.42 8.48 -20.12
CA ALA A 285 -5.45 8.00 -21.10
C ALA A 285 -5.45 9.03 -22.25
N ASN A 286 -4.36 9.74 -22.41
CA ASN A 286 -4.15 10.67 -23.52
C ASN A 286 -4.19 9.82 -24.81
N ARG A 287 -5.40 9.60 -25.36
CA ARG A 287 -5.59 9.01 -26.69
C ARG A 287 -5.02 10.03 -27.65
N GLY A 288 -3.75 9.87 -28.00
CA GLY A 288 -3.07 10.67 -29.00
C GLY A 288 -3.96 10.77 -30.25
N GLY A 289 -4.49 11.96 -30.46
CA GLY A 289 -5.29 12.28 -31.64
C GLY A 289 -4.47 12.05 -32.90
N ARG A 290 -4.72 10.94 -33.59
CA ARG A 290 -4.39 10.84 -35.01
C ARG A 290 -5.37 11.75 -35.75
N GLY A 291 -4.93 13.00 -35.91
CA GLY A 291 -5.61 13.94 -36.82
C GLY A 291 -5.61 13.34 -38.22
N SER A 292 -6.77 12.91 -38.66
CA SER A 292 -6.99 12.63 -40.08
C SER A 292 -6.94 13.96 -40.83
N ARG A 293 -5.84 14.25 -41.50
CA ARG A 293 -5.80 15.25 -42.57
C ARG A 293 -6.64 14.70 -43.71
N ARG A 294 -7.89 15.12 -43.81
CA ARG A 294 -8.64 15.05 -45.07
C ARG A 294 -8.05 16.07 -46.04
N ALA A 295 -7.43 15.57 -47.10
CA ALA A 295 -7.11 16.36 -48.25
C ALA A 295 -8.42 16.75 -48.95
N VAL A 296 -8.62 18.04 -49.11
CA VAL A 296 -9.66 18.61 -50.03
C VAL A 296 -9.03 18.65 -51.41
N ARG A 297 -9.67 18.01 -52.35
CA ARG A 297 -9.62 18.35 -53.78
C ARG A 297 -10.95 18.94 -54.21
#